data_40970a4b0d81167352b150a678201a7d
#
_entry.id   40970a4b0d81167352b150a678201a7d
#
_cell.length_a   1.000
_cell.length_b   1.000
_cell.length_c   1.000
_cell.angle_alpha   90.00
_cell.angle_beta   90.00
_cell.angle_gamma   90.00
#
_symmetry.space_group_name_H-M   'P 1'
#
loop_
_entity.id
_entity.type
_entity.pdbx_description
1 polymer ?
#
loop_
_entity_poly.entity_id
_entity_poly.type
_entity_poly.pdbx_seq_one_letter_code
_entity_poly.pdbx_strand_id
1 'polypeptide(L)'
;MDKEFKEERENHVGRMIHMLSHQLKRRGAVPEMETGLTPMQKHILTFILFETMERDLYQRDIEEEFRIRRSTASGILKLMEKNGFIYRKSVARDARLKQIVPTGKAEKFRMDILMN
;
A
#
# COMPACT_ATOMS: atom_id res chain seq x y z
N MET A 1 25.50 -6.08 -5.69
CA MET A 1 24.64 -5.65 -6.75
C MET A 1 23.18 -5.60 -6.31
N ASP A 2 22.67 -6.71 -5.80
CA ASP A 2 21.27 -6.78 -5.38
C ASP A 2 20.94 -5.88 -4.20
N LYS A 3 21.89 -5.66 -3.32
CA LYS A 3 21.72 -4.86 -2.12
C LYS A 3 21.55 -3.37 -2.48
N GLU A 4 22.37 -2.87 -3.39
CA GLU A 4 22.30 -1.48 -3.83
C GLU A 4 20.99 -1.22 -4.56
N PHE A 5 20.59 -2.14 -5.41
CA PHE A 5 19.35 -2.04 -6.17
C PHE A 5 18.15 -2.01 -5.25
N LYS A 6 18.17 -2.84 -4.23
CA LYS A 6 17.10 -2.90 -3.24
C LYS A 6 17.02 -1.60 -2.43
N GLU A 7 18.16 -1.07 -2.02
CA GLU A 7 18.20 0.18 -1.26
C GLU A 7 17.67 1.36 -2.09
N GLU A 8 18.06 1.44 -3.35
CA GLU A 8 17.58 2.48 -4.23
C GLU A 8 16.06 2.43 -4.39
N ARG A 9 15.53 1.23 -4.57
CA ARG A 9 14.11 1.06 -4.74
C ARG A 9 13.33 1.40 -3.47
N GLU A 10 13.82 0.97 -2.32
CA GLU A 10 13.21 1.27 -1.04
C GLU A 10 13.22 2.77 -0.76
N ASN A 11 14.33 3.43 -1.08
CA ASN A 11 14.44 4.87 -0.91
C ASN A 11 13.51 5.62 -1.84
N HIS A 12 13.38 5.13 -3.07
CA HIS A 12 12.49 5.75 -4.05
C HIS A 12 11.03 5.66 -3.61
N VAL A 13 10.60 4.48 -3.18
CA VAL A 13 9.23 4.27 -2.71
C VAL A 13 8.95 5.09 -1.47
N GLY A 14 9.87 5.09 -0.51
CA GLY A 14 9.73 5.86 0.71
C GLY A 14 9.60 7.35 0.45
N ARG A 15 10.41 7.87 -0.46
CA ARG A 15 10.34 9.30 -0.84
C ARG A 15 9.03 9.60 -1.54
N MET A 16 8.58 8.72 -2.41
CA MET A 16 7.33 8.91 -3.13
C MET A 16 6.15 8.98 -2.17
N ILE A 17 6.09 8.08 -1.21
CA ILE A 17 5.04 8.07 -0.20
C ILE A 17 5.08 9.34 0.64
N HIS A 18 6.26 9.77 1.04
CA HIS A 18 6.45 10.98 1.83
C HIS A 18 5.98 12.22 1.05
N MET A 19 6.35 12.31 -0.22
CA MET A 19 5.94 13.41 -1.07
C MET A 19 4.44 13.47 -1.27
N LEU A 20 3.82 12.31 -1.51
CA LEU A 20 2.38 12.22 -1.68
C LEU A 20 1.65 12.62 -0.40
N SER A 21 2.13 12.12 0.75
CA SER A 21 1.54 12.47 2.04
C SER A 21 1.62 13.97 2.30
N HIS A 22 2.74 14.57 1.97
CA HIS A 22 2.94 16.00 2.13
C HIS A 22 2.02 16.80 1.23
N GLN A 23 1.88 16.40 -0.03
CA GLN A 23 0.98 17.06 -0.97
C GLN A 23 -0.47 16.95 -0.53
N LEU A 24 -0.88 15.78 -0.08
CA LEU A 24 -2.23 15.54 0.36
C LEU A 24 -2.57 16.38 1.59
N LYS A 25 -1.65 16.46 2.52
CA LYS A 25 -1.77 17.28 3.72
C LYS A 25 -1.89 18.75 3.36
N ARG A 26 -1.11 19.20 2.40
CA ARG A 26 -1.05 20.56 1.94
C ARG A 26 -2.33 20.98 1.23
N ARG A 27 -2.92 20.08 0.46
CA ARG A 27 -4.14 20.38 -0.30
C ARG A 27 -5.43 20.13 0.47
N GLY A 28 -5.34 19.39 1.56
CA GLY A 28 -6.50 18.99 2.32
C GLY A 28 -7.48 18.16 1.49
N ALA A 29 -6.97 17.54 0.43
CA ALA A 29 -7.84 16.94 -0.58
C ALA A 29 -8.21 15.48 -0.36
N VAL A 30 -7.41 14.75 0.43
CA VAL A 30 -7.63 13.32 0.62
C VAL A 30 -8.89 12.99 1.38
N PRO A 31 -9.30 13.83 2.32
CA PRO A 31 -10.50 13.54 3.10
C PRO A 31 -11.75 13.38 2.26
N GLU A 32 -11.77 14.01 1.11
CA GLU A 32 -12.96 14.02 0.28
C GLU A 32 -13.26 12.68 -0.35
N MET A 33 -12.26 11.81 -0.39
CA MET A 33 -12.51 10.45 -0.83
C MET A 33 -13.06 9.68 0.37
N GLU A 34 -14.34 9.49 0.40
CA GLU A 34 -14.98 8.72 1.45
C GLU A 34 -14.60 7.25 1.32
N THR A 35 -13.37 6.95 1.68
CA THR A 35 -12.85 5.59 1.57
C THR A 35 -13.17 4.75 2.80
N GLY A 36 -13.50 5.41 3.92
CA GLY A 36 -13.61 4.71 5.19
C GLY A 36 -12.26 4.32 5.77
N LEU A 37 -11.18 4.80 5.18
CA LEU A 37 -9.82 4.46 5.63
C LEU A 37 -9.25 5.58 6.51
N THR A 38 -8.49 5.17 7.52
CA THR A 38 -7.75 6.12 8.35
C THR A 38 -6.56 6.65 7.55
N PRO A 39 -5.92 7.74 7.99
CA PRO A 39 -4.71 8.24 7.32
C PRO A 39 -3.63 7.18 7.20
N MET A 40 -3.42 6.37 8.24
CA MET A 40 -2.44 5.28 8.19
C MET A 40 -2.80 4.26 7.10
N GLN A 41 -4.07 3.89 7.03
CA GLN A 41 -4.54 2.95 6.03
C GLN A 41 -4.38 3.51 4.62
N LYS A 42 -4.58 4.80 4.45
CA LYS A 42 -4.36 5.46 3.15
C LYS A 42 -2.89 5.42 2.75
N HIS A 43 -1.98 5.59 3.70
CA HIS A 43 -0.55 5.47 3.44
C HIS A 43 -0.20 4.05 3.00
N ILE A 44 -0.78 3.06 3.69
CA ILE A 44 -0.56 1.66 3.34
C ILE A 44 -1.10 1.37 1.94
N LEU A 45 -2.27 1.89 1.61
CA LEU A 45 -2.85 1.71 0.28
C LEU A 45 -1.97 2.34 -0.80
N THR A 46 -1.44 3.54 -0.53
CA THR A 46 -0.53 4.20 -1.45
C THR A 46 0.71 3.35 -1.70
N PHE A 47 1.29 2.81 -0.64
CA PHE A 47 2.43 1.90 -0.76
C PHE A 47 2.09 0.68 -1.61
N ILE A 48 0.94 0.07 -1.35
CA ILE A 48 0.49 -1.10 -2.11
C ILE A 48 0.37 -0.76 -3.60
N LEU A 49 -0.28 0.36 -3.91
CA LEU A 49 -0.52 0.75 -5.29
C LEU A 49 0.78 0.96 -6.08
N PHE A 50 1.76 1.62 -5.48
CA PHE A 50 2.99 1.92 -6.19
C PHE A 50 3.98 0.75 -6.17
N GLU A 51 4.03 0.01 -5.07
CA GLU A 51 4.95 -1.13 -5.00
C GLU A 51 4.52 -2.28 -5.91
N THR A 52 3.22 -2.52 -6.04
CA THR A 52 2.72 -3.59 -6.92
C THR A 52 2.91 -3.30 -8.40
N MET A 53 3.25 -2.07 -8.75
CA MET A 53 3.65 -1.76 -10.12
C MET A 53 4.99 -2.40 -10.49
N GLU A 54 5.81 -2.72 -9.51
CA GLU A 54 7.16 -3.22 -9.73
C GLU A 54 7.37 -4.67 -9.30
N ARG A 55 6.59 -5.16 -8.35
CA ARG A 55 6.78 -6.52 -7.84
C ARG A 55 5.52 -7.03 -7.14
N ASP A 56 5.50 -8.34 -6.90
CA ASP A 56 4.47 -8.93 -6.06
C ASP A 56 4.66 -8.48 -4.62
N LEU A 57 3.57 -8.21 -3.94
CA LEU A 57 3.59 -7.68 -2.59
C LEU A 57 2.90 -8.65 -1.64
N TYR A 58 3.49 -8.79 -0.46
CA TYR A 58 2.99 -9.71 0.58
C TYR A 58 2.76 -8.95 1.88
N GLN A 59 1.96 -9.54 2.75
CA GLN A 59 1.68 -8.91 4.05
C GLN A 59 2.97 -8.60 4.82
N ARG A 60 3.94 -9.49 4.74
CA ARG A 60 5.23 -9.30 5.38
C ARG A 60 5.89 -7.98 4.96
N ASP A 61 5.73 -7.60 3.70
CA ASP A 61 6.28 -6.36 3.18
C ASP A 61 5.65 -5.14 3.85
N ILE A 62 4.35 -5.22 4.14
CA ILE A 62 3.65 -4.16 4.85
C ILE A 62 4.16 -4.06 6.29
N GLU A 63 4.31 -5.21 6.95
CA GLU A 63 4.81 -5.25 8.31
C GLU A 63 6.18 -4.60 8.43
N GLU A 64 7.07 -4.91 7.50
CA GLU A 64 8.43 -4.36 7.49
C GLU A 64 8.45 -2.88 7.15
N GLU A 65 7.70 -2.48 6.13
CA GLU A 65 7.72 -1.08 5.68
C GLU A 65 7.18 -0.13 6.75
N PHE A 66 6.08 -0.51 7.38
CA PHE A 66 5.42 0.35 8.36
C PHE A 66 5.80 0.01 9.80
N ARG A 67 6.65 -1.00 9.99
CA ARG A 67 7.12 -1.43 11.31
C ARG A 67 5.96 -1.70 12.26
N ILE A 68 5.00 -2.46 11.78
CA ILE A 68 3.84 -2.86 12.56
C ILE A 68 3.83 -4.37 12.75
N ARG A 69 3.11 -4.79 13.76
CA ARG A 69 3.00 -6.21 14.10
C ARG A 69 2.11 -6.93 13.10
N ARG A 70 2.31 -8.23 13.00
CA ARG A 70 1.52 -9.08 12.13
C ARG A 70 0.02 -8.93 12.39
N SER A 71 -0.38 -8.91 13.65
CA SER A 71 -1.81 -8.77 14.01
C SER A 71 -2.37 -7.43 13.57
N THR A 72 -1.59 -6.37 13.70
CA THR A 72 -1.99 -5.04 13.26
C THR A 72 -2.14 -4.98 11.74
N ALA A 73 -1.15 -5.50 11.02
CA ALA A 73 -1.19 -5.56 9.57
C ALA A 73 -2.39 -6.38 9.10
N SER A 74 -2.62 -7.53 9.71
CA SER A 74 -3.73 -8.41 9.35
C SER A 74 -5.08 -7.70 9.52
N GLY A 75 -5.26 -6.97 10.62
CA GLY A 75 -6.49 -6.24 10.87
C GLY A 75 -6.73 -5.13 9.85
N ILE A 76 -5.68 -4.39 9.54
CA ILE A 76 -5.77 -3.31 8.55
C ILE A 76 -6.10 -3.86 7.16
N LEU A 77 -5.40 -4.92 6.76
CA LEU A 77 -5.61 -5.50 5.43
C LEU A 77 -6.99 -6.15 5.30
N LYS A 78 -7.48 -6.75 6.38
CA LYS A 78 -8.84 -7.29 6.40
C LYS A 78 -9.87 -6.21 6.14
N LEU A 79 -9.70 -5.07 6.79
CA LEU A 79 -10.62 -3.94 6.62
C LEU A 79 -10.56 -3.39 5.19
N MET A 80 -9.35 -3.28 4.65
CA MET A 80 -9.18 -2.81 3.28
C MET A 80 -9.79 -3.79 2.27
N GLU A 81 -9.68 -5.08 2.55
CA GLU A 81 -10.30 -6.11 1.73
C GLU A 81 -11.83 -6.03 1.79
N LYS A 82 -12.37 -5.84 3.00
CA LYS A 82 -13.79 -5.67 3.21
C LYS A 82 -14.34 -4.46 2.45
N ASN A 83 -13.56 -3.38 2.42
CA ASN A 83 -13.95 -2.16 1.74
C ASN A 83 -13.66 -2.19 0.23
N GLY A 84 -13.16 -3.31 -0.28
CA GLY A 84 -12.99 -3.51 -1.71
C GLY A 84 -11.75 -2.89 -2.33
N PHE A 85 -10.75 -2.52 -1.54
CA PHE A 85 -9.52 -1.92 -2.06
C PHE A 85 -8.46 -2.93 -2.46
N ILE A 86 -8.45 -4.07 -1.80
CA ILE A 86 -7.49 -5.13 -2.09
C ILE A 86 -8.18 -6.48 -2.02
N TYR A 87 -7.52 -7.49 -2.57
CA TYR A 87 -7.83 -8.87 -2.24
C TYR A 87 -6.52 -9.57 -1.94
N ARG A 88 -6.60 -10.66 -1.19
CA ARG A 88 -5.43 -11.45 -0.83
C ARG A 88 -5.60 -12.82 -1.43
N LYS A 89 -4.54 -13.32 -2.06
CA LYS A 89 -4.58 -14.66 -2.64
C LYS A 89 -3.45 -15.51 -2.08
N SER A 90 -3.75 -16.80 -1.92
CA SER A 90 -2.75 -17.75 -1.45
C SER A 90 -1.73 -18.01 -2.54
N VAL A 91 -0.46 -18.17 -2.13
CA VAL A 91 0.61 -18.53 -3.04
C VAL A 91 0.70 -20.05 -3.07
N ALA A 92 0.70 -20.63 -4.27
CA ALA A 92 0.68 -22.07 -4.43
C ALA A 92 1.80 -22.81 -3.69
N ARG A 93 2.98 -22.18 -3.65
CA ARG A 93 4.16 -22.81 -3.03
C ARG A 93 4.21 -22.68 -1.50
N ASP A 94 3.44 -21.76 -0.93
CA ASP A 94 3.41 -21.57 0.52
C ASP A 94 2.09 -20.91 0.92
N ALA A 95 1.24 -21.71 1.57
CA ALA A 95 -0.09 -21.24 1.99
C ALA A 95 -0.03 -20.15 3.05
N ARG A 96 1.12 -19.96 3.70
CA ARG A 96 1.29 -18.91 4.70
C ARG A 96 1.57 -17.55 4.09
N LEU A 97 1.97 -17.52 2.83
CA LEU A 97 2.20 -16.29 2.10
C LEU A 97 0.90 -15.83 1.47
N LYS A 98 0.48 -14.63 1.82
CA LYS A 98 -0.72 -14.02 1.23
C LYS A 98 -0.28 -12.85 0.38
N GLN A 99 -0.45 -12.99 -0.92
CA GLN A 99 -0.13 -11.93 -1.86
C GLN A 99 -1.23 -10.88 -1.84
N ILE A 100 -0.85 -9.63 -1.81
CA ILE A 100 -1.78 -8.50 -1.76
C ILE A 100 -1.90 -7.92 -3.16
N VAL A 101 -3.15 -7.81 -3.65
CA VAL A 101 -3.41 -7.31 -5.00
C VAL A 101 -4.43 -6.18 -4.92
N PRO A 102 -4.12 -5.00 -5.46
CA PRO A 102 -5.10 -3.91 -5.48
C PRO A 102 -6.22 -4.21 -6.47
N THR A 103 -7.42 -3.77 -6.12
CA THR A 103 -8.61 -3.94 -6.97
C THR A 103 -8.74 -2.78 -7.95
N GLY A 104 -9.71 -2.87 -8.87
CA GLY A 104 -10.04 -1.76 -9.76
C GLY A 104 -10.41 -0.50 -9.03
N LYS A 105 -11.11 -0.64 -7.88
CA LYS A 105 -11.46 0.49 -7.03
C LYS A 105 -10.21 1.21 -6.53
N ALA A 106 -9.20 0.44 -6.11
CA ALA A 106 -7.93 0.99 -5.66
C ALA A 106 -7.17 1.66 -6.79
N GLU A 107 -7.24 1.09 -7.99
CA GLU A 107 -6.58 1.67 -9.16
C GLU A 107 -7.11 3.05 -9.51
N LYS A 108 -8.40 3.28 -9.32
CA LYS A 108 -8.99 4.60 -9.51
C LYS A 108 -8.40 5.59 -8.50
N PHE A 109 -8.19 5.13 -7.27
CA PHE A 109 -7.58 5.93 -6.23
C PHE A 109 -6.16 6.36 -6.65
N ARG A 110 -5.40 5.45 -7.24
CA ARG A 110 -4.06 5.75 -7.74
C ARG A 110 -4.10 6.83 -8.81
N MET A 111 -5.05 6.75 -9.73
CA MET A 111 -5.19 7.75 -10.78
C MET A 111 -5.49 9.12 -10.17
N ASP A 112 -6.36 9.18 -9.18
CA ASP A 112 -6.68 10.43 -8.51
C ASP A 112 -5.45 11.05 -7.85
N ILE A 113 -4.62 10.24 -7.21
CA ILE A 113 -3.38 10.70 -6.59
C ILE A 113 -2.43 11.27 -7.65
N LEU A 114 -2.27 10.56 -8.77
CA LEU A 114 -1.34 10.97 -9.81
C LEU A 114 -1.81 12.21 -10.57
N MET A 115 -3.11 12.36 -10.74
CA MET A 115 -3.65 13.48 -11.52
C MET A 115 -3.81 14.76 -10.72
N ASN A 116 -3.76 14.68 -9.42
CA ASN A 116 -3.80 15.84 -8.54
C ASN A 116 -2.40 16.21 -8.07
#